data_54a88c07358ca090191cd0b17276061c
#
_entry.id   54a88c07358ca090191cd0b17276061c
#
_cell.length_a   1.000
_cell.length_b   1.000
_cell.length_c   1.000
_cell.angle_alpha   90.00
_cell.angle_beta   90.00
_cell.angle_gamma   90.00
#
_symmetry.space_group_name_H-M   'P 1'
#
loop_
_entity.id
_entity.type
_entity.pdbx_description
1 polymer ?
#
loop_
_entity_poly.entity_id
_entity_poly.type
_entity_poly.pdbx_seq_one_letter_code
_entity_poly.pdbx_strand_id
1 'polypeptide(L)'
;MSFSSCVKPFPQLYLYPSCFHSHVSGTTTSSSLSLPPRSSLVLKQNTIFHSEPKLQLKRASTTIRCSALTPELKTTLDKVVTTNKIVLFMKGTKDFPQCGFSNTVVQILKSLNAQFETVNILDNDLVRQGLKEYSNWPTFPQLYIDGEFFGGCDITVGMSF
;
A
#
# COMPACT_ATOMS: atom_id res chain seq x y z
N MET A 1 57.92 -9.04 13.04
CA MET A 1 56.57 -8.67 13.46
C MET A 1 55.60 -9.31 12.48
N SER A 2 54.98 -10.40 12.89
CA SER A 2 54.18 -11.27 12.03
C SER A 2 52.72 -10.82 12.02
N PHE A 3 52.19 -10.48 10.86
CA PHE A 3 50.75 -10.21 10.68
C PHE A 3 50.03 -11.53 10.41
N SER A 4 49.22 -11.95 11.37
CA SER A 4 48.35 -13.13 11.26
C SER A 4 47.04 -12.71 10.60
N SER A 5 46.82 -13.16 9.36
CA SER A 5 45.57 -12.97 8.64
C SER A 5 44.52 -13.96 9.15
N CYS A 6 43.51 -13.46 9.83
CA CYS A 6 42.34 -14.22 10.26
C CYS A 6 41.26 -14.21 9.19
N VAL A 7 41.23 -15.26 8.35
CA VAL A 7 40.18 -15.51 7.38
C VAL A 7 39.01 -16.14 8.11
N LYS A 8 37.86 -15.45 8.18
CA LYS A 8 36.60 -16.02 8.68
C LYS A 8 35.91 -16.82 7.57
N PRO A 9 35.39 -18.02 7.85
CA PRO A 9 34.68 -18.82 6.85
C PRO A 9 33.24 -18.30 6.62
N PHE A 10 32.80 -18.35 5.38
CA PHE A 10 31.45 -18.08 4.94
C PHE A 10 30.44 -19.07 5.55
N PRO A 11 29.27 -18.65 6.04
CA PRO A 11 28.19 -19.54 6.38
C PRO A 11 27.42 -19.99 5.12
N GLN A 12 27.11 -21.27 5.14
CA GLN A 12 26.47 -22.08 4.13
C GLN A 12 25.11 -21.58 3.64
N LEU A 13 24.91 -21.83 2.34
CA LEU A 13 23.64 -21.74 1.62
C LEU A 13 22.55 -22.59 2.30
N TYR A 14 21.50 -21.93 2.78
CA TYR A 14 20.25 -22.60 3.13
C TYR A 14 19.44 -22.88 1.86
N LEU A 15 19.40 -24.16 1.51
CA LEU A 15 18.48 -24.72 0.50
C LEU A 15 17.04 -24.62 1.04
N TYR A 16 16.19 -23.87 0.34
CA TYR A 16 14.75 -23.91 0.55
C TYR A 16 14.15 -25.17 -0.04
N PRO A 17 13.34 -25.92 0.71
CA PRO A 17 12.60 -27.04 0.13
C PRO A 17 11.40 -26.51 -0.68
N SER A 18 11.33 -26.96 -1.92
CA SER A 18 10.21 -26.77 -2.85
C SER A 18 8.93 -27.37 -2.28
N CYS A 19 7.90 -26.51 -2.12
CA CYS A 19 6.55 -26.96 -1.77
C CYS A 19 5.89 -27.69 -2.94
N PHE A 20 5.51 -28.92 -2.67
CA PHE A 20 4.73 -29.85 -3.46
C PHE A 20 3.39 -29.26 -3.93
N HIS A 21 3.13 -29.34 -5.21
CA HIS A 21 1.80 -29.20 -5.81
C HIS A 21 0.97 -30.45 -5.51
N SER A 22 -0.08 -30.30 -4.74
CA SER A 22 -1.13 -31.32 -4.61
C SER A 22 -2.22 -31.02 -5.64
N HIS A 23 -2.28 -31.82 -6.69
CA HIS A 23 -3.44 -31.95 -7.57
C HIS A 23 -4.60 -32.55 -6.80
N VAL A 24 -5.69 -31.84 -6.65
CA VAL A 24 -6.98 -32.38 -6.26
C VAL A 24 -7.89 -32.37 -7.49
N SER A 25 -8.12 -33.56 -8.02
CA SER A 25 -9.12 -33.85 -9.03
C SER A 25 -10.51 -33.88 -8.36
N GLY A 26 -11.35 -32.90 -8.64
CA GLY A 26 -12.75 -32.85 -8.20
C GLY A 26 -13.68 -33.08 -9.38
N THR A 27 -14.37 -34.22 -9.35
CA THR A 27 -15.36 -34.70 -10.32
C THR A 27 -16.59 -33.80 -10.39
N THR A 28 -16.97 -33.45 -11.60
CA THR A 28 -18.22 -32.76 -11.94
C THR A 28 -19.41 -33.68 -11.83
N THR A 29 -20.36 -33.38 -10.97
CA THR A 29 -21.74 -33.93 -11.05
C THR A 29 -22.70 -32.84 -11.43
N SER A 30 -23.21 -32.93 -12.66
CA SER A 30 -24.30 -32.12 -13.19
C SER A 30 -25.64 -32.59 -12.62
N SER A 31 -26.30 -31.75 -11.84
CA SER A 31 -27.69 -31.95 -11.44
C SER A 31 -28.57 -30.95 -12.17
N SER A 32 -29.31 -31.45 -13.15
CA SER A 32 -30.37 -30.76 -13.88
C SER A 32 -31.63 -30.63 -12.99
N LEU A 33 -31.97 -29.41 -12.61
CA LEU A 33 -33.27 -29.09 -12.00
C LEU A 33 -34.17 -28.42 -13.03
N SER A 34 -35.25 -29.14 -13.38
CA SER A 34 -36.33 -28.74 -14.24
C SER A 34 -37.22 -27.68 -13.60
N LEU A 35 -37.51 -26.60 -14.33
CA LEU A 35 -38.44 -25.54 -13.95
C LEU A 35 -39.89 -25.96 -14.22
N PRO A 36 -40.84 -25.62 -13.35
CA PRO A 36 -42.28 -25.82 -13.61
C PRO A 36 -42.85 -24.72 -14.51
N PRO A 37 -43.95 -25.02 -15.26
CA PRO A 37 -44.55 -24.07 -16.20
C PRO A 37 -45.35 -22.98 -15.47
N ARG A 38 -45.21 -21.79 -15.97
CA ARG A 38 -45.83 -20.56 -15.53
C ARG A 38 -47.25 -20.47 -16.03
N SER A 39 -48.25 -20.56 -15.13
CA SER A 39 -49.63 -20.25 -15.43
C SER A 39 -49.87 -18.74 -15.48
N SER A 40 -50.33 -18.26 -16.60
CA SER A 40 -50.73 -16.89 -16.84
C SER A 40 -52.13 -16.62 -16.25
N LEU A 41 -52.22 -15.72 -15.28
CA LEU A 41 -53.48 -15.06 -14.91
C LEU A 41 -53.32 -13.55 -15.14
N VAL A 42 -53.97 -13.10 -16.19
CA VAL A 42 -54.14 -11.69 -16.53
C VAL A 42 -55.21 -11.11 -15.63
N LEU A 43 -54.86 -10.31 -14.65
CA LEU A 43 -55.78 -9.42 -13.94
C LEU A 43 -55.49 -7.97 -14.37
N LYS A 44 -56.41 -7.45 -15.21
CA LYS A 44 -56.46 -6.01 -15.48
C LYS A 44 -56.97 -5.28 -14.25
N GLN A 45 -56.11 -4.56 -13.57
CA GLN A 45 -56.53 -3.55 -12.61
C GLN A 45 -56.20 -2.18 -13.17
N ASN A 46 -57.27 -1.45 -13.47
CA ASN A 46 -57.23 -0.01 -13.72
C ASN A 46 -56.96 0.67 -12.38
N THR A 47 -55.75 1.14 -12.20
CA THR A 47 -55.43 2.06 -11.11
C THR A 47 -55.17 3.44 -11.68
N ILE A 48 -56.01 4.36 -11.24
CA ILE A 48 -55.97 5.79 -11.49
C ILE A 48 -54.62 6.30 -10.95
N PHE A 49 -53.79 6.87 -11.84
CA PHE A 49 -52.55 7.52 -11.48
C PHE A 49 -52.85 8.84 -10.76
N HIS A 50 -52.82 8.82 -9.42
CA HIS A 50 -52.60 10.03 -8.65
C HIS A 50 -51.10 10.30 -8.67
N SER A 51 -50.67 11.26 -9.45
CA SER A 51 -49.31 11.78 -9.50
C SER A 51 -49.08 12.64 -8.27
N GLU A 52 -48.57 12.03 -7.21
CA GLU A 52 -47.97 12.79 -6.08
C GLU A 52 -46.61 13.33 -6.49
N PRO A 53 -46.33 14.62 -6.31
CA PRO A 53 -45.00 15.16 -6.55
C PRO A 53 -44.07 14.68 -5.42
N LYS A 54 -43.25 13.66 -5.70
CA LYS A 54 -42.13 13.28 -4.83
C LYS A 54 -41.14 14.43 -4.79
N LEU A 55 -41.23 15.24 -3.74
CA LEU A 55 -40.16 16.14 -3.31
C LEU A 55 -38.94 15.26 -3.01
N GLN A 56 -38.06 15.09 -4.01
CA GLN A 56 -36.76 14.50 -3.80
C GLN A 56 -35.92 15.52 -3.02
N LEU A 57 -35.92 15.35 -1.72
CA LEU A 57 -34.94 15.99 -0.85
C LEU A 57 -33.57 15.42 -1.24
N LYS A 58 -32.85 16.16 -2.09
CA LYS A 58 -31.46 15.89 -2.38
C LYS A 58 -30.71 16.05 -1.06
N ARG A 59 -30.51 14.95 -0.33
CA ARG A 59 -29.53 14.89 0.75
C ARG A 59 -28.17 15.16 0.11
N ALA A 60 -27.72 16.38 0.20
CA ALA A 60 -26.32 16.72 0.02
C ALA A 60 -25.56 15.96 1.11
N SER A 61 -25.03 14.77 0.77
CA SER A 61 -24.06 14.10 1.61
C SER A 61 -22.80 14.96 1.60
N THR A 62 -22.75 15.93 2.50
CA THR A 62 -21.50 16.61 2.82
C THR A 62 -20.63 15.57 3.52
N THR A 63 -19.88 14.81 2.75
CA THR A 63 -18.83 13.94 3.27
C THR A 63 -17.78 14.88 3.85
N ILE A 64 -17.84 15.10 5.16
CA ILE A 64 -16.75 15.75 5.88
C ILE A 64 -15.58 14.79 5.75
N ARG A 65 -14.71 15.04 4.77
CA ARG A 65 -13.40 14.37 4.67
C ARG A 65 -12.58 14.96 5.80
N CYS A 66 -12.49 14.28 6.93
CA CYS A 66 -11.50 14.57 7.93
C CYS A 66 -10.13 14.40 7.26
N SER A 67 -9.45 15.50 6.95
CA SER A 67 -8.06 15.48 6.52
C SER A 67 -7.23 14.89 7.67
N ALA A 68 -6.44 13.86 7.37
CA ALA A 68 -5.50 13.30 8.33
C ALA A 68 -4.28 14.21 8.51
N LEU A 69 -4.06 15.14 7.58
CA LEU A 69 -2.97 16.10 7.61
C LEU A 69 -3.36 17.34 8.42
N THR A 70 -3.10 17.29 9.75
CA THR A 70 -3.23 18.48 10.61
C THR A 70 -2.07 19.44 10.34
N PRO A 71 -2.25 20.78 10.59
CA PRO A 71 -1.17 21.75 10.40
C PRO A 71 0.05 21.46 11.27
N GLU A 72 -0.14 20.89 12.45
CA GLU A 72 0.92 20.47 13.37
C GLU A 72 1.70 19.29 12.80
N LEU A 73 1.00 18.29 12.25
CA LEU A 73 1.63 17.15 11.59
C LEU A 73 2.43 17.60 10.36
N LYS A 74 1.87 18.51 9.55
CA LYS A 74 2.57 19.08 8.41
C LYS A 74 3.86 19.75 8.83
N THR A 75 3.84 20.62 9.84
CA THR A 75 5.04 21.29 10.37
C THR A 75 6.07 20.29 10.87
N THR A 76 5.63 19.18 11.47
CA THR A 76 6.53 18.11 11.93
C THR A 76 7.17 17.37 10.76
N LEU A 77 6.39 17.04 9.73
CA LEU A 77 6.91 16.41 8.52
C LEU A 77 7.89 17.32 7.78
N ASP A 78 7.58 18.61 7.63
CA ASP A 78 8.48 19.61 7.03
C ASP A 78 9.83 19.64 7.76
N LYS A 79 9.82 19.60 9.10
CA LYS A 79 11.06 19.52 9.89
C LYS A 79 11.84 18.25 9.61
N VAL A 80 11.18 17.10 9.60
CA VAL A 80 11.84 15.80 9.38
C VAL A 80 12.51 15.76 8.00
N VAL A 81 11.79 16.15 6.95
CA VAL A 81 12.32 16.09 5.57
C VAL A 81 13.40 17.13 5.29
N THR A 82 13.40 18.27 5.99
CA THR A 82 14.41 19.33 5.82
C THR A 82 15.64 19.15 6.69
N THR A 83 15.53 18.41 7.81
CA THR A 83 16.66 18.16 8.72
C THR A 83 17.70 17.24 8.10
N ASN A 84 17.26 16.28 7.31
CA ASN A 84 18.11 15.26 6.71
C ASN A 84 18.10 15.40 5.20
N LYS A 85 19.27 15.19 4.58
CA LYS A 85 19.43 15.30 3.13
C LYS A 85 18.58 14.26 2.38
N ILE A 86 18.52 13.04 2.90
CA ILE A 86 17.72 11.95 2.31
C ILE A 86 16.90 11.31 3.42
N VAL A 87 15.58 11.28 3.25
CA VAL A 87 14.62 10.64 4.18
C VAL A 87 13.79 9.63 3.43
N LEU A 88 13.72 8.43 3.98
CA LEU A 88 12.91 7.34 3.46
C LEU A 88 11.80 6.98 4.44
N PHE A 89 10.56 7.27 4.09
CA PHE A 89 9.39 6.77 4.81
C PHE A 89 9.04 5.37 4.29
N MET A 90 9.18 4.37 5.17
CA MET A 90 9.09 2.97 4.77
C MET A 90 8.35 2.11 5.80
N LYS A 91 7.99 0.90 5.42
CA LYS A 91 7.47 -0.12 6.34
C LYS A 91 8.62 -0.88 6.97
N GLY A 92 8.80 -0.70 8.28
CA GLY A 92 9.91 -1.24 9.04
C GLY A 92 11.09 -0.26 9.14
N THR A 93 12.26 -0.79 9.44
CA THR A 93 13.49 -0.01 9.63
C THR A 93 14.53 -0.33 8.56
N LYS A 94 15.62 0.45 8.52
CA LYS A 94 16.75 0.26 7.62
C LYS A 94 17.37 -1.15 7.70
N ASP A 95 17.34 -1.75 8.90
CA ASP A 95 17.94 -3.06 9.17
C ASP A 95 16.91 -4.19 9.02
N PHE A 96 15.63 -3.89 9.32
CA PHE A 96 14.51 -4.84 9.26
C PHE A 96 13.34 -4.29 8.43
N PRO A 97 13.47 -4.21 7.10
CA PRO A 97 12.37 -3.80 6.23
C PRO A 97 11.26 -4.87 6.24
N GLN A 98 10.02 -4.45 6.47
CA GLN A 98 8.84 -5.33 6.54
C GLN A 98 8.07 -5.42 5.22
N CYS A 99 8.62 -4.87 4.14
CA CYS A 99 8.00 -4.87 2.83
C CYS A 99 9.07 -5.00 1.75
N GLY A 100 8.82 -5.84 0.73
CA GLY A 100 9.74 -6.05 -0.38
C GLY A 100 10.10 -4.75 -1.12
N PHE A 101 9.12 -3.89 -1.40
CA PHE A 101 9.36 -2.59 -2.03
C PHE A 101 10.23 -1.66 -1.17
N SER A 102 10.02 -1.65 0.15
CA SER A 102 10.87 -0.91 1.09
C SER A 102 12.28 -1.44 1.10
N ASN A 103 12.45 -2.77 1.12
CA ASN A 103 13.75 -3.41 1.05
C ASN A 103 14.50 -3.04 -0.24
N THR A 104 13.83 -3.06 -1.39
CA THR A 104 14.43 -2.69 -2.67
C THR A 104 15.02 -1.28 -2.63
N VAL A 105 14.27 -0.30 -2.13
CA VAL A 105 14.78 1.09 -2.01
C VAL A 105 15.97 1.18 -1.06
N VAL A 106 15.91 0.48 0.07
CA VAL A 106 17.04 0.42 1.01
C VAL A 106 18.29 -0.17 0.36
N GLN A 107 18.16 -1.24 -0.42
CA GLN A 107 19.29 -1.85 -1.13
C GLN A 107 19.88 -0.91 -2.18
N ILE A 108 19.05 -0.19 -2.92
CA ILE A 108 19.48 0.81 -3.90
C ILE A 108 20.27 1.92 -3.20
N LEU A 109 19.71 2.53 -2.15
CA LEU A 109 20.40 3.60 -1.42
C LEU A 109 21.71 3.13 -0.78
N LYS A 110 21.75 1.89 -0.28
CA LYS A 110 22.99 1.28 0.23
C LYS A 110 24.01 1.06 -0.88
N SER A 111 23.61 0.62 -2.06
CA SER A 111 24.52 0.40 -3.20
C SER A 111 25.14 1.71 -3.71
N LEU A 112 24.39 2.81 -3.59
CA LEU A 112 24.86 4.17 -3.93
C LEU A 112 25.71 4.80 -2.80
N ASN A 113 25.94 4.09 -1.69
CA ASN A 113 26.60 4.62 -0.50
C ASN A 113 25.96 5.92 0.03
N ALA A 114 24.66 6.13 -0.23
CA ALA A 114 23.95 7.29 0.21
C ALA A 114 23.72 7.26 1.73
N GLN A 115 23.95 8.40 2.40
CA GLN A 115 23.58 8.59 3.81
C GLN A 115 22.09 8.96 3.84
N PHE A 116 21.25 8.12 4.45
CA PHE A 116 19.82 8.34 4.53
C PHE A 116 19.27 7.93 5.91
N GLU A 117 18.22 8.62 6.31
CA GLU A 117 17.44 8.31 7.50
C GLU A 117 16.16 7.59 7.13
N THR A 118 15.69 6.72 8.01
CA THR A 118 14.46 5.97 7.80
C THR A 118 13.42 6.27 8.87
N VAL A 119 12.18 6.46 8.45
CA VAL A 119 11.03 6.64 9.35
C VAL A 119 10.07 5.49 9.13
N ASN A 120 9.79 4.74 10.20
CA ASN A 120 8.84 3.63 10.15
C ASN A 120 7.39 4.16 10.21
N ILE A 121 6.65 3.99 9.14
CA ILE A 121 5.25 4.44 9.04
C ILE A 121 4.26 3.50 9.73
N LEU A 122 4.71 2.34 10.22
CA LEU A 122 3.84 1.40 10.92
C LEU A 122 3.64 1.76 12.39
N ASP A 123 4.50 2.60 12.93
CA ASP A 123 4.46 3.01 14.34
C ASP A 123 3.32 4.02 14.61
N ASN A 124 2.88 4.75 13.57
CA ASN A 124 1.84 5.77 13.71
C ASN A 124 0.96 5.87 12.46
N ASP A 125 -0.30 5.47 12.61
CA ASP A 125 -1.29 5.52 11.51
C ASP A 125 -1.63 6.94 11.06
N LEU A 126 -1.59 7.93 11.95
CA LEU A 126 -1.83 9.34 11.60
C LEU A 126 -0.72 9.86 10.68
N VAL A 127 0.54 9.55 11.00
CA VAL A 127 1.68 9.87 10.13
C VAL A 127 1.54 9.20 8.78
N ARG A 128 1.16 7.92 8.76
CA ARG A 128 0.95 7.16 7.53
C ARG A 128 -0.13 7.75 6.64
N GLN A 129 -1.26 8.17 7.20
CA GLN A 129 -2.34 8.80 6.43
C GLN A 129 -1.96 10.22 6.01
N GLY A 130 -1.41 11.02 6.93
CA GLY A 130 -0.98 12.40 6.66
C GLY A 130 0.10 12.48 5.58
N LEU A 131 1.05 11.53 5.53
CA LEU A 131 2.06 11.46 4.47
C LEU A 131 1.48 11.25 3.07
N LYS A 132 0.39 10.49 2.94
CA LYS A 132 -0.28 10.31 1.63
C LYS A 132 -0.88 11.61 1.12
N GLU A 133 -1.46 12.41 2.03
CA GLU A 133 -2.00 13.72 1.70
C GLU A 133 -0.87 14.75 1.46
N TYR A 134 0.19 14.70 2.29
CA TYR A 134 1.35 15.58 2.20
C TYR A 134 2.09 15.46 0.87
N SER A 135 2.38 14.24 0.43
CA SER A 135 3.07 13.96 -0.83
C SER A 135 2.12 13.88 -2.04
N ASN A 136 0.80 13.87 -1.81
CA ASN A 136 -0.19 13.50 -2.81
C ASN A 136 0.12 12.14 -3.48
N TRP A 137 0.70 11.20 -2.72
CA TRP A 137 1.15 9.89 -3.18
C TRP A 137 0.59 8.78 -2.31
N PRO A 138 -0.17 7.81 -2.87
CA PRO A 138 -0.96 6.87 -2.06
C PRO A 138 -0.17 5.70 -1.46
N THR A 139 1.03 5.43 -1.94
CA THR A 139 1.78 4.21 -1.62
C THR A 139 3.09 4.50 -0.88
N PHE A 140 3.67 3.43 -0.29
CA PHE A 140 4.97 3.44 0.35
C PHE A 140 5.86 2.34 -0.25
N PRO A 141 7.18 2.52 -0.25
CA PRO A 141 7.96 3.60 0.37
C PRO A 141 7.83 4.95 -0.34
N GLN A 142 8.20 6.04 0.37
CA GLN A 142 8.28 7.39 -0.16
C GLN A 142 9.66 7.97 0.15
N LEU A 143 10.36 8.41 -0.88
CA LEU A 143 11.70 8.98 -0.79
C LEU A 143 11.64 10.50 -0.92
N TYR A 144 12.33 11.17 -0.02
CA TYR A 144 12.52 12.62 -0.04
C TYR A 144 14.02 12.93 -0.13
N ILE A 145 14.38 13.89 -0.95
CA ILE A 145 15.75 14.34 -1.15
C ILE A 145 15.76 15.85 -1.02
N ASP A 146 16.65 16.38 -0.18
CA ASP A 146 16.79 17.82 0.11
C ASP A 146 15.46 18.52 0.45
N GLY A 147 14.54 17.81 1.15
CA GLY A 147 13.23 18.31 1.55
C GLY A 147 12.13 18.16 0.50
N GLU A 148 12.43 17.74 -0.72
CA GLU A 148 11.46 17.56 -1.80
C GLU A 148 11.06 16.09 -1.97
N PHE A 149 9.79 15.85 -2.31
CA PHE A 149 9.31 14.52 -2.63
C PHE A 149 9.91 14.04 -3.95
N PHE A 150 10.72 13.00 -3.88
CA PHE A 150 11.37 12.40 -5.05
C PHE A 150 10.47 11.37 -5.75
N GLY A 151 9.88 10.45 -4.99
CA GLY A 151 9.02 9.41 -5.53
C GLY A 151 8.89 8.17 -4.66
N GLY A 152 8.25 7.16 -5.23
CA GLY A 152 8.10 5.82 -4.64
C GLY A 152 9.20 4.85 -5.11
N CYS A 153 8.96 3.55 -4.86
CA CYS A 153 9.87 2.48 -5.26
C CYS A 153 10.17 2.50 -6.78
N ASP A 154 9.14 2.68 -7.60
CA ASP A 154 9.26 2.62 -9.06
C ASP A 154 10.22 3.68 -9.61
N ILE A 155 10.10 4.92 -9.10
CA ILE A 155 10.97 6.04 -9.49
C ILE A 155 12.40 5.77 -9.01
N THR A 156 12.57 5.25 -7.79
CA THR A 156 13.89 4.96 -7.23
C THR A 156 14.60 3.84 -7.99
N VAL A 157 13.88 2.81 -8.42
CA VAL A 157 14.43 1.73 -9.27
C VAL A 157 14.92 2.30 -10.62
N GLY A 158 14.16 3.22 -11.23
CA GLY A 158 14.55 3.88 -12.48
C GLY A 158 15.84 4.69 -12.40
N MET A 159 16.26 5.12 -11.20
CA MET A 159 17.55 5.82 -11.01
C MET A 159 18.78 4.90 -11.01
N SER A 160 18.60 3.62 -10.78
CA SER A 160 19.71 2.65 -10.61
C SER A 160 20.22 2.07 -11.92
N PHE A 161 19.73 2.55 -13.06
CA PHE A 161 20.12 2.12 -14.41
C PHE A 161 20.83 3.21 -15.18
#